data_0c27a08605fd6bfc09de0d46be125692
#
_entry.id   0c27a08605fd6bfc09de0d46be125692
#
_cell.length_a   1.000
_cell.length_b   1.000
_cell.length_c   1.000
_cell.angle_alpha   90.00
_cell.angle_beta   90.00
_cell.angle_gamma   90.00
#
_symmetry.space_group_name_H-M   'P 1'
#
loop_
_entity.id
_entity.type
_entity.pdbx_description
1 polymer ?
#
loop_
_entity_poly.entity_id
_entity_poly.type
_entity_poly.pdbx_seq_one_letter_code
_entity_poly.pdbx_strand_id
1 'polypeptide(L)'
;MRRFSDFYYQVPDGLTLYARDYPGPHDRVGCVLLMHGLTRNSRDFDVLADKLSASFRVLVPEQRGRGRSEWDSQPDRYGIPTYVNDMFELLEAVGEDHVAAVGTSMGGLMAMVMNAMRPGVFTHVVLNDIGPELSKAGLERISGYVGQGGIISTWEEAVAYNRAINAVAFPSLSDQQWGEFTRQLFGERNGAPFLDYDPAISQAVRSDEGSALPPDLWSVYAQLESQPLMLIRGAISDLLDTDIKDRMIHSVPDLLYLEVADVGHAPMLIDDAVTEALESFLLA
;
A
#
# COMPACT_ATOMS: atom_id res chain seq x y z
N MET A 1 8.53 6.76 -23.04
CA MET A 1 7.77 5.53 -23.33
C MET A 1 7.28 5.02 -21.99
N ARG A 2 6.00 4.63 -21.82
CA ARG A 2 5.55 4.01 -20.55
C ARG A 2 6.34 2.72 -20.35
N ARG A 3 6.85 2.48 -19.12
CA ARG A 3 7.61 1.27 -18.79
C ARG A 3 6.72 0.10 -18.37
N PHE A 4 5.40 0.31 -18.25
CA PHE A 4 4.41 -0.69 -17.89
C PHE A 4 3.30 -0.80 -18.92
N SER A 5 2.62 -1.93 -18.91
CA SER A 5 1.35 -2.16 -19.61
C SER A 5 0.19 -2.07 -18.63
N ASP A 6 -0.95 -1.57 -19.11
CA ASP A 6 -2.21 -1.61 -18.37
C ASP A 6 -2.73 -3.06 -18.39
N PHE A 7 -2.93 -3.66 -17.23
CA PHE A 7 -3.44 -5.02 -17.06
C PHE A 7 -4.78 -4.98 -16.34
N TYR A 8 -5.79 -5.64 -16.93
CA TYR A 8 -7.12 -5.76 -16.34
C TYR A 8 -7.45 -7.23 -16.13
N TYR A 9 -8.03 -7.56 -14.98
CA TYR A 9 -8.45 -8.91 -14.63
C TYR A 9 -9.82 -8.90 -13.97
N GLN A 10 -10.55 -9.99 -14.11
CA GLN A 10 -11.85 -10.16 -13.49
C GLN A 10 -11.73 -10.97 -12.20
N VAL A 11 -12.50 -10.57 -11.19
CA VAL A 11 -12.64 -11.30 -9.92
C VAL A 11 -13.98 -12.04 -9.89
N PRO A 12 -14.15 -13.07 -9.03
CA PRO A 12 -15.31 -13.95 -9.05
C PRO A 12 -16.67 -13.28 -8.90
N ASP A 13 -16.74 -12.11 -8.29
CA ASP A 13 -17.96 -11.32 -8.14
C ASP A 13 -18.29 -10.44 -9.36
N GLY A 14 -17.48 -10.54 -10.41
CA GLY A 14 -17.71 -9.92 -11.72
C GLY A 14 -17.10 -8.54 -11.91
N LEU A 15 -16.44 -7.97 -10.89
CA LEU A 15 -15.72 -6.70 -11.04
C LEU A 15 -14.47 -6.88 -11.91
N THR A 16 -14.15 -5.82 -12.66
CA THR A 16 -12.89 -5.69 -13.39
C THR A 16 -11.93 -4.83 -12.59
N LEU A 17 -10.80 -5.40 -12.21
CA LEU A 17 -9.76 -4.71 -11.47
C LEU A 17 -8.56 -4.43 -12.36
N TYR A 18 -7.74 -3.48 -11.93
CA TYR A 18 -6.62 -2.96 -12.68
C TYR A 18 -5.30 -3.15 -11.93
N ALA A 19 -4.25 -3.44 -12.69
CA ALA A 19 -2.87 -3.40 -12.23
C ALA A 19 -1.97 -2.79 -13.31
N ARG A 20 -0.87 -2.18 -12.89
CA ARG A 20 0.26 -1.90 -13.78
C ARG A 20 1.18 -3.11 -13.79
N ASP A 21 1.53 -3.58 -14.97
CA ASP A 21 2.46 -4.68 -15.18
C ASP A 21 3.74 -4.14 -15.84
N TYR A 22 4.82 -4.11 -15.07
CA TYR A 22 6.18 -3.83 -15.53
C TYR A 22 6.84 -5.18 -15.80
N PRO A 23 7.04 -5.57 -17.07
CA PRO A 23 7.43 -6.95 -17.42
C PRO A 23 8.82 -7.36 -16.91
N GLY A 24 9.68 -6.39 -16.62
CA GLY A 24 11.08 -6.64 -16.28
C GLY A 24 11.92 -7.17 -17.44
N PRO A 25 13.19 -7.54 -17.20
CA PRO A 25 14.04 -8.17 -18.19
C PRO A 25 13.65 -9.63 -18.40
N HIS A 26 14.12 -10.24 -19.51
CA HIS A 26 13.82 -11.65 -19.84
C HIS A 26 14.39 -12.64 -18.81
N ASP A 27 15.53 -12.29 -18.22
CA ASP A 27 16.26 -13.04 -17.17
C ASP A 27 15.99 -12.50 -15.77
N ARG A 28 14.78 -11.97 -15.54
CA ARG A 28 14.38 -11.37 -14.26
C ARG A 28 14.58 -12.32 -13.07
N VAL A 29 14.93 -11.76 -11.93
CA VAL A 29 15.16 -12.50 -10.68
C VAL A 29 13.86 -13.08 -10.11
N GLY A 30 12.71 -12.39 -10.31
CA GLY A 30 11.41 -12.80 -9.79
C GLY A 30 10.32 -11.78 -10.10
N CYS A 31 9.26 -11.83 -9.31
CA CYS A 31 8.14 -10.88 -9.37
C CYS A 31 7.96 -10.16 -8.03
N VAL A 32 7.67 -8.87 -8.08
CA VAL A 32 7.38 -8.04 -6.90
C VAL A 32 5.95 -7.51 -6.99
N LEU A 33 5.17 -7.68 -5.93
CA LEU A 33 3.82 -7.17 -5.75
C LEU A 33 3.86 -5.94 -4.85
N LEU A 34 3.50 -4.75 -5.36
CA LEU A 34 3.49 -3.49 -4.63
C LEU A 34 2.05 -3.11 -4.27
N MET A 35 1.67 -3.19 -3.00
CA MET A 35 0.31 -2.98 -2.50
C MET A 35 0.19 -1.65 -1.77
N HIS A 36 -0.70 -0.78 -2.24
CA HIS A 36 -0.88 0.58 -1.74
C HIS A 36 -1.70 0.68 -0.44
N GLY A 37 -1.68 1.84 0.21
CA GLY A 37 -2.48 2.18 1.39
C GLY A 37 -3.97 2.39 1.07
N LEU A 38 -4.77 2.62 2.12
CA LEU A 38 -6.24 2.59 2.11
C LEU A 38 -6.89 3.47 1.02
N THR A 39 -6.49 4.73 0.90
CA THR A 39 -7.07 5.71 -0.04
C THR A 39 -6.14 6.03 -1.20
N ARG A 40 -5.16 5.16 -1.44
CA ARG A 40 -4.08 5.35 -2.39
C ARG A 40 -4.34 4.56 -3.68
N ASN A 41 -3.37 4.60 -4.59
CA ASN A 41 -3.45 3.92 -5.88
C ASN A 41 -2.03 3.55 -6.38
N SER A 42 -1.93 3.00 -7.58
CA SER A 42 -0.68 2.53 -8.18
C SER A 42 0.39 3.60 -8.38
N ARG A 43 0.02 4.90 -8.45
CA ARG A 43 0.97 6.00 -8.67
C ARG A 43 1.93 6.23 -7.51
N ASP A 44 1.59 5.73 -6.31
CA ASP A 44 2.48 5.79 -5.14
C ASP A 44 3.82 5.10 -5.37
N PHE A 45 3.81 4.11 -6.26
CA PHE A 45 4.96 3.27 -6.51
C PHE A 45 5.69 3.59 -7.83
N ASP A 46 5.38 4.70 -8.51
CA ASP A 46 5.96 5.02 -9.82
C ASP A 46 7.50 4.98 -9.81
N VAL A 47 8.13 5.59 -8.80
CA VAL A 47 9.59 5.63 -8.66
C VAL A 47 10.16 4.25 -8.31
N LEU A 48 9.58 3.59 -7.31
CA LEU A 48 10.05 2.28 -6.86
C LEU A 48 9.85 1.19 -7.92
N ALA A 49 8.69 1.16 -8.58
CA ALA A 49 8.39 0.19 -9.61
C ALA A 49 9.32 0.35 -10.83
N ASP A 50 9.60 1.59 -11.21
CA ASP A 50 10.53 1.90 -12.29
C ASP A 50 11.94 1.37 -11.98
N LYS A 51 12.43 1.58 -10.75
CA LYS A 51 13.72 1.09 -10.30
C LYS A 51 13.77 -0.44 -10.26
N LEU A 52 12.80 -1.07 -9.59
CA LEU A 52 12.74 -2.53 -9.45
C LEU A 52 12.55 -3.25 -10.78
N SER A 53 11.91 -2.61 -11.77
CA SER A 53 11.70 -3.20 -13.09
C SER A 53 12.98 -3.44 -13.89
N ALA A 54 14.12 -2.96 -13.41
CA ALA A 54 15.45 -3.29 -13.96
C ALA A 54 15.84 -4.76 -13.70
N SER A 55 15.32 -5.39 -12.63
CA SER A 55 15.70 -6.74 -12.20
C SER A 55 14.48 -7.67 -12.05
N PHE A 56 13.28 -7.14 -11.83
CA PHE A 56 12.07 -7.89 -11.52
C PHE A 56 10.94 -7.59 -12.50
N ARG A 57 9.98 -8.52 -12.60
CA ARG A 57 8.62 -8.15 -12.99
C ARG A 57 8.00 -7.41 -11.80
N VAL A 58 7.31 -6.28 -12.03
CA VAL A 58 6.66 -5.55 -10.95
C VAL A 58 5.17 -5.39 -11.25
N LEU A 59 4.34 -5.87 -10.33
CA LEU A 59 2.90 -5.75 -10.38
C LEU A 59 2.45 -4.69 -9.36
N VAL A 60 1.70 -3.70 -9.82
CA VAL A 60 1.19 -2.62 -8.96
C VAL A 60 -0.33 -2.56 -9.11
N PRO A 61 -1.07 -3.40 -8.36
CA PRO A 61 -2.53 -3.40 -8.40
C PRO A 61 -3.15 -2.14 -7.81
N GLU A 62 -4.33 -1.80 -8.28
CA GLU A 62 -5.25 -0.89 -7.63
C GLU A 62 -6.39 -1.71 -7.05
N GLN A 63 -6.59 -1.63 -5.72
CA GLN A 63 -7.65 -2.35 -5.05
C GLN A 63 -9.02 -1.88 -5.55
N ARG A 64 -10.06 -2.75 -5.48
CA ARG A 64 -11.43 -2.34 -5.83
C ARG A 64 -11.78 -0.98 -5.22
N GLY A 65 -12.45 -0.14 -5.97
CA GLY A 65 -12.82 1.21 -5.52
C GLY A 65 -11.69 2.23 -5.53
N ARG A 66 -10.51 1.95 -6.12
CA ARG A 66 -9.40 2.90 -6.25
C ARG A 66 -8.91 2.97 -7.68
N GLY A 67 -8.48 4.16 -8.09
CA GLY A 67 -7.88 4.37 -9.40
C GLY A 67 -8.77 3.91 -10.55
N ARG A 68 -8.27 2.97 -11.35
CA ARG A 68 -8.95 2.39 -12.52
C ARG A 68 -9.71 1.10 -12.22
N SER A 69 -9.59 0.54 -11.03
CA SER A 69 -10.39 -0.60 -10.60
C SER A 69 -11.84 -0.19 -10.41
N GLU A 70 -12.77 -1.05 -10.79
CA GLU A 70 -14.19 -0.76 -10.63
C GLU A 70 -14.57 -0.56 -9.15
N TRP A 71 -15.58 0.27 -8.95
CA TRP A 71 -16.19 0.50 -7.65
C TRP A 71 -17.19 -0.61 -7.35
N ASP A 72 -17.21 -1.07 -6.09
CA ASP A 72 -18.15 -2.10 -5.67
C ASP A 72 -19.47 -1.47 -5.23
N SER A 73 -20.57 -1.96 -5.76
CA SER A 73 -21.91 -1.55 -5.35
C SER A 73 -22.29 -2.03 -3.93
N GLN A 74 -21.47 -2.89 -3.33
CA GLN A 74 -21.63 -3.44 -1.98
C GLN A 74 -20.49 -2.96 -1.08
N PRO A 75 -20.69 -1.88 -0.30
CA PRO A 75 -19.62 -1.26 0.50
C PRO A 75 -19.01 -2.17 1.58
N ASP A 76 -19.70 -3.16 2.06
CA ASP A 76 -19.25 -4.19 3.01
C ASP A 76 -18.15 -5.10 2.43
N ARG A 77 -17.97 -5.10 1.11
CA ARG A 77 -16.86 -5.79 0.45
C ARG A 77 -15.54 -5.01 0.43
N TYR A 78 -15.54 -3.75 0.88
CA TYR A 78 -14.31 -2.97 1.04
C TYR A 78 -13.56 -3.35 2.32
N GLY A 79 -13.06 -4.59 2.38
CA GLY A 79 -12.37 -5.14 3.54
C GLY A 79 -11.17 -6.02 3.17
N ILE A 80 -10.25 -6.21 4.12
CA ILE A 80 -9.00 -6.96 3.92
C ILE A 80 -9.22 -8.36 3.35
N PRO A 81 -10.21 -9.17 3.81
CA PRO A 81 -10.42 -10.50 3.23
C PRO A 81 -10.75 -10.46 1.74
N THR A 82 -11.55 -9.51 1.31
CA THR A 82 -11.89 -9.33 -0.11
C THR A 82 -10.68 -8.88 -0.92
N TYR A 83 -9.94 -7.89 -0.43
CA TYR A 83 -8.73 -7.41 -1.10
C TYR A 83 -7.66 -8.50 -1.25
N VAL A 84 -7.50 -9.35 -0.24
CA VAL A 84 -6.57 -10.50 -0.28
C VAL A 84 -6.99 -11.50 -1.36
N ASN A 85 -8.27 -11.81 -1.46
CA ASN A 85 -8.77 -12.69 -2.53
C ASN A 85 -8.55 -12.05 -3.91
N ASP A 86 -8.79 -10.75 -4.08
CA ASP A 86 -8.51 -10.03 -5.32
C ASP A 86 -7.03 -10.12 -5.73
N MET A 87 -6.11 -10.12 -4.76
CA MET A 87 -4.68 -10.30 -5.04
C MET A 87 -4.36 -11.73 -5.47
N PHE A 88 -4.99 -12.73 -4.91
CA PHE A 88 -4.81 -14.11 -5.37
C PHE A 88 -5.34 -14.31 -6.81
N GLU A 89 -6.46 -13.68 -7.16
CA GLU A 89 -6.98 -13.67 -8.53
C GLU A 89 -6.01 -12.98 -9.50
N LEU A 90 -5.39 -11.86 -9.08
CA LEU A 90 -4.35 -11.21 -9.88
C LEU A 90 -3.17 -12.15 -10.12
N LEU A 91 -2.63 -12.77 -9.07
CA LEU A 91 -1.46 -13.66 -9.17
C LEU A 91 -1.77 -14.85 -10.09
N GLU A 92 -2.96 -15.44 -9.99
CA GLU A 92 -3.41 -16.50 -10.88
C GLU A 92 -3.51 -16.01 -12.33
N ALA A 93 -4.13 -14.84 -12.55
CA ALA A 93 -4.31 -14.27 -13.90
C ALA A 93 -2.99 -13.96 -14.61
N VAL A 94 -1.93 -13.64 -13.87
CA VAL A 94 -0.59 -13.33 -14.41
C VAL A 94 0.37 -14.52 -14.37
N GLY A 95 -0.03 -15.65 -13.76
CA GLY A 95 0.76 -16.88 -13.67
C GLY A 95 1.97 -16.78 -12.73
N GLU A 96 1.85 -16.06 -11.62
CA GLU A 96 2.90 -15.91 -10.61
C GLU A 96 2.49 -16.59 -9.31
N ASP A 97 3.16 -17.67 -8.92
CA ASP A 97 2.85 -18.44 -7.71
C ASP A 97 3.62 -17.97 -6.48
N HIS A 98 4.80 -17.37 -6.68
CA HIS A 98 5.69 -16.86 -5.64
C HIS A 98 6.18 -15.46 -6.00
N VAL A 99 5.95 -14.51 -5.10
CA VAL A 99 6.32 -13.10 -5.33
C VAL A 99 6.99 -12.53 -4.09
N ALA A 100 7.78 -11.46 -4.25
CA ALA A 100 8.12 -10.60 -3.14
C ALA A 100 6.98 -9.59 -2.93
N ALA A 101 6.66 -9.24 -1.69
CA ALA A 101 5.62 -8.27 -1.37
C ALA A 101 6.20 -7.00 -0.74
N VAL A 102 5.76 -5.84 -1.21
CA VAL A 102 5.95 -4.54 -0.54
C VAL A 102 4.58 -3.96 -0.26
N GLY A 103 4.21 -3.89 1.01
CA GLY A 103 2.89 -3.41 1.42
C GLY A 103 2.96 -2.15 2.26
N THR A 104 2.34 -1.07 1.79
CA THR A 104 2.21 0.17 2.56
C THR A 104 0.91 0.17 3.33
N SER A 105 0.97 0.35 4.66
CA SER A 105 -0.23 0.49 5.50
C SER A 105 -1.20 -0.68 5.27
N MET A 106 -2.41 -0.44 4.75
CA MET A 106 -3.36 -1.49 4.36
C MET A 106 -2.71 -2.60 3.52
N GLY A 107 -1.82 -2.27 2.56
CA GLY A 107 -1.12 -3.26 1.76
C GLY A 107 -0.23 -4.20 2.58
N GLY A 108 0.34 -3.73 3.69
CA GLY A 108 1.09 -4.58 4.61
C GLY A 108 0.18 -5.48 5.47
N LEU A 109 -1.00 -5.00 5.88
CA LEU A 109 -2.02 -5.86 6.51
C LEU A 109 -2.45 -6.97 5.55
N MET A 110 -2.66 -6.63 4.28
CA MET A 110 -2.97 -7.61 3.24
C MET A 110 -1.85 -8.66 3.12
N ALA A 111 -0.57 -8.24 3.09
CA ALA A 111 0.57 -9.16 3.01
C ALA A 111 0.59 -10.13 4.20
N MET A 112 0.36 -9.66 5.42
CA MET A 112 0.26 -10.53 6.59
C MET A 112 -0.83 -11.59 6.42
N VAL A 113 -2.04 -11.19 6.02
CA VAL A 113 -3.18 -12.09 5.83
C VAL A 113 -2.97 -13.04 4.64
N MET A 114 -2.42 -12.55 3.51
CA MET A 114 -2.08 -13.39 2.36
C MET A 114 -1.12 -14.52 2.74
N ASN A 115 -0.06 -14.20 3.52
CA ASN A 115 0.91 -15.19 3.97
C ASN A 115 0.25 -16.25 4.87
N ALA A 116 -0.65 -15.85 5.76
CA ALA A 116 -1.37 -16.79 6.63
C ALA A 116 -2.34 -17.68 5.85
N MET A 117 -3.02 -17.16 4.81
CA MET A 117 -3.94 -17.90 3.96
C MET A 117 -3.22 -18.84 2.98
N ARG A 118 -2.07 -18.43 2.48
CA ARG A 118 -1.25 -19.23 1.53
C ARG A 118 0.23 -19.15 1.94
N PRO A 119 0.65 -19.97 2.93
CA PRO A 119 2.07 -20.02 3.34
C PRO A 119 2.98 -20.33 2.16
N GLY A 120 4.09 -19.56 2.05
CA GLY A 120 5.04 -19.70 0.96
C GLY A 120 4.69 -18.90 -0.31
N VAL A 121 3.59 -18.13 -0.34
CA VAL A 121 3.29 -17.22 -1.46
C VAL A 121 4.35 -16.12 -1.61
N PHE A 122 5.01 -15.75 -0.52
CA PHE A 122 6.04 -14.71 -0.54
C PHE A 122 7.45 -15.27 -0.41
N THR A 123 8.35 -14.74 -1.24
CA THR A 123 9.81 -14.94 -1.13
C THR A 123 10.42 -13.94 -0.15
N HIS A 124 9.94 -12.70 -0.13
CA HIS A 124 10.34 -11.62 0.74
C HIS A 124 9.11 -10.79 1.10
N VAL A 125 9.10 -10.20 2.29
CA VAL A 125 8.03 -9.27 2.69
C VAL A 125 8.61 -7.96 3.21
N VAL A 126 8.09 -6.85 2.71
CA VAL A 126 8.38 -5.50 3.21
C VAL A 126 7.08 -4.90 3.76
N LEU A 127 7.07 -4.58 5.04
CA LEU A 127 6.00 -3.85 5.70
C LEU A 127 6.39 -2.37 5.80
N ASN A 128 5.68 -1.50 5.10
CA ASN A 128 5.92 -0.07 5.15
C ASN A 128 4.92 0.59 6.11
N ASP A 129 5.42 0.93 7.27
CA ASP A 129 4.79 1.69 8.35
C ASP A 129 3.48 1.08 8.86
N ILE A 130 3.49 -0.23 9.08
CA ILE A 130 2.35 -1.01 9.55
C ILE A 130 2.81 -2.18 10.41
N GLY A 131 1.98 -2.58 11.35
CA GLY A 131 2.20 -3.72 12.21
C GLY A 131 0.91 -4.45 12.56
N PRO A 132 1.02 -5.51 13.40
CA PRO A 132 -0.13 -6.29 13.85
C PRO A 132 -1.01 -5.59 14.90
N GLU A 133 -0.58 -4.42 15.34
CA GLU A 133 -1.32 -3.56 16.24
C GLU A 133 -1.16 -2.11 15.76
N LEU A 134 -2.20 -1.30 15.89
CA LEU A 134 -2.23 0.06 15.38
C LEU A 134 -2.52 1.03 16.50
N SER A 135 -1.81 2.14 16.52
CA SER A 135 -2.04 3.23 17.45
C SER A 135 -3.44 3.84 17.26
N LYS A 136 -4.12 4.06 18.37
CA LYS A 136 -5.44 4.69 18.37
C LYS A 136 -5.41 6.08 17.75
N ALA A 137 -4.36 6.87 18.02
CA ALA A 137 -4.23 8.22 17.49
C ALA A 137 -4.18 8.24 15.94
N GLY A 138 -3.39 7.34 15.34
CA GLY A 138 -3.31 7.20 13.89
C GLY A 138 -4.63 6.72 13.27
N LEU A 139 -5.32 5.77 13.90
CA LEU A 139 -6.63 5.30 13.46
C LEU A 139 -7.69 6.40 13.51
N GLU A 140 -7.73 7.19 14.59
CA GLU A 140 -8.66 8.33 14.73
C GLU A 140 -8.39 9.38 13.64
N ARG A 141 -7.14 9.71 13.37
CA ARG A 141 -6.77 10.64 12.29
C ARG A 141 -7.22 10.13 10.92
N ILE A 142 -6.94 8.86 10.60
CA ILE A 142 -7.33 8.24 9.32
C ILE A 142 -8.86 8.23 9.17
N SER A 143 -9.58 7.79 10.18
CA SER A 143 -11.06 7.79 10.20
C SER A 143 -11.67 9.18 10.03
N GLY A 144 -10.93 10.21 10.46
CA GLY A 144 -11.36 11.61 10.38
C GLY A 144 -11.38 12.17 8.96
N TYR A 145 -10.62 11.63 8.02
CA TYR A 145 -10.59 12.16 6.65
C TYR A 145 -11.11 11.18 5.58
N VAL A 146 -11.12 9.88 5.83
CA VAL A 146 -11.58 8.90 4.84
C VAL A 146 -13.06 9.13 4.50
N GLY A 147 -13.35 9.35 3.21
CA GLY A 147 -14.68 9.65 2.70
C GLY A 147 -15.19 11.06 3.04
N GLN A 148 -14.36 11.95 3.60
CA GLN A 148 -14.74 13.30 4.01
C GLN A 148 -14.36 14.40 2.99
N GLY A 149 -13.78 14.05 1.87
CA GLY A 149 -13.40 15.02 0.82
C GLY A 149 -14.63 15.61 0.16
N GLY A 150 -15.00 16.84 0.50
CA GLY A 150 -16.08 17.59 -0.15
C GLY A 150 -15.87 17.79 -1.67
N ILE A 151 -16.59 18.75 -2.26
CA ILE A 151 -16.36 19.11 -3.66
C ILE A 151 -15.02 19.83 -3.77
N ILE A 152 -14.06 19.23 -4.45
CA ILE A 152 -12.74 19.80 -4.76
C ILE A 152 -12.74 20.10 -6.26
N SER A 153 -12.65 21.37 -6.63
CA SER A 153 -12.86 21.83 -7.99
C SER A 153 -11.58 22.29 -8.69
N THR A 154 -10.56 22.63 -7.92
CA THR A 154 -9.27 23.10 -8.45
C THR A 154 -8.09 22.33 -7.86
N TRP A 155 -6.96 22.35 -8.54
CA TRP A 155 -5.73 21.73 -8.05
C TRP A 155 -5.18 22.44 -6.80
N GLU A 156 -5.41 23.74 -6.65
CA GLU A 156 -5.06 24.50 -5.46
C GLU A 156 -5.85 24.01 -4.23
N GLU A 157 -7.15 23.77 -4.40
CA GLU A 157 -8.02 23.18 -3.35
C GLU A 157 -7.58 21.75 -3.02
N ALA A 158 -7.21 20.94 -4.02
CA ALA A 158 -6.70 19.60 -3.83
C ALA A 158 -5.38 19.56 -3.02
N VAL A 159 -4.44 20.49 -3.33
CA VAL A 159 -3.19 20.64 -2.57
C VAL A 159 -3.47 21.08 -1.13
N ALA A 160 -4.38 22.05 -0.94
CA ALA A 160 -4.74 22.51 0.39
C ALA A 160 -5.40 21.37 1.23
N TYR A 161 -6.28 20.61 0.62
CA TYR A 161 -6.90 19.43 1.26
C TYR A 161 -5.85 18.38 1.62
N ASN A 162 -4.99 18.00 0.66
CA ASN A 162 -3.94 16.99 0.89
C ASN A 162 -3.00 17.41 2.03
N ARG A 163 -2.59 18.69 2.03
CA ARG A 163 -1.75 19.26 3.10
C ARG A 163 -2.47 19.22 4.46
N ALA A 164 -3.75 19.56 4.50
CA ALA A 164 -4.52 19.57 5.75
C ALA A 164 -4.58 18.19 6.42
N ILE A 165 -4.66 17.10 5.66
CA ILE A 165 -4.76 15.74 6.21
C ILE A 165 -3.41 15.03 6.40
N ASN A 166 -2.33 15.48 5.72
CA ASN A 166 -1.05 14.78 5.70
C ASN A 166 0.14 15.60 6.25
N ALA A 167 -0.02 16.90 6.57
CA ALA A 167 1.10 17.72 7.04
C ALA A 167 1.76 17.20 8.33
N VAL A 168 1.01 16.53 9.19
CA VAL A 168 1.55 15.89 10.39
C VAL A 168 2.54 14.77 10.05
N ALA A 169 2.31 14.07 8.94
CA ALA A 169 3.18 13.00 8.48
C ALA A 169 4.34 13.49 7.60
N PHE A 170 4.22 14.66 6.99
CA PHE A 170 5.20 15.19 6.05
C PHE A 170 5.50 16.68 6.33
N PRO A 171 6.07 17.01 7.50
CA PRO A 171 6.27 18.41 7.91
C PRO A 171 7.28 19.17 7.05
N SER A 172 8.18 18.48 6.35
CA SER A 172 9.30 19.06 5.61
C SER A 172 9.05 19.21 4.10
N LEU A 173 7.87 18.81 3.58
CA LEU A 173 7.59 18.94 2.14
C LEU A 173 7.49 20.39 1.70
N SER A 174 8.21 20.75 0.64
CA SER A 174 8.08 22.02 -0.09
C SER A 174 6.73 22.14 -0.82
N ASP A 175 6.34 23.33 -1.24
CA ASP A 175 5.11 23.55 -1.99
C ASP A 175 5.09 22.77 -3.33
N GLN A 176 6.24 22.65 -3.99
CA GLN A 176 6.37 21.84 -5.19
C GLN A 176 6.07 20.36 -4.89
N GLN A 177 6.70 19.79 -3.85
CA GLN A 177 6.50 18.40 -3.44
C GLN A 177 5.06 18.13 -3.01
N TRP A 178 4.38 19.10 -2.35
CA TRP A 178 2.95 19.00 -2.08
C TRP A 178 2.12 18.90 -3.35
N GLY A 179 2.48 19.69 -4.37
CA GLY A 179 1.82 19.61 -5.68
C GLY A 179 2.00 18.25 -6.35
N GLU A 180 3.22 17.72 -6.36
CA GLU A 180 3.55 16.39 -6.91
C GLU A 180 2.83 15.29 -6.17
N PHE A 181 2.87 15.28 -4.84
CA PHE A 181 2.17 14.34 -3.98
C PHE A 181 0.65 14.36 -4.22
N THR A 182 0.06 15.55 -4.36
CA THR A 182 -1.37 15.67 -4.64
C THR A 182 -1.74 15.04 -5.99
N ARG A 183 -0.91 15.18 -7.01
CA ARG A 183 -1.16 14.55 -8.32
C ARG A 183 -1.08 13.03 -8.30
N GLN A 184 -0.36 12.46 -7.35
CA GLN A 184 -0.37 11.01 -7.13
C GLN A 184 -1.68 10.52 -6.48
N LEU A 185 -2.28 11.33 -5.63
CA LEU A 185 -3.50 10.98 -4.90
C LEU A 185 -4.78 11.17 -5.71
N PHE A 186 -4.86 12.27 -6.44
CA PHE A 186 -6.07 12.69 -7.14
C PHE A 186 -6.09 12.18 -8.58
N GLY A 187 -7.27 11.78 -9.04
CA GLY A 187 -7.58 11.65 -10.46
C GLY A 187 -7.92 13.00 -11.07
N GLU A 188 -7.97 13.04 -12.40
CA GLU A 188 -8.40 14.23 -13.16
C GLU A 188 -9.54 13.87 -14.10
N ARG A 189 -10.62 14.68 -14.08
CA ARG A 189 -11.73 14.58 -15.02
C ARG A 189 -12.11 15.98 -15.51
N ASN A 190 -12.08 16.18 -16.82
CA ASN A 190 -12.38 17.48 -17.45
C ASN A 190 -11.53 18.63 -16.90
N GLY A 191 -10.26 18.38 -16.57
CA GLY A 191 -9.33 19.37 -16.02
C GLY A 191 -9.49 19.63 -14.51
N ALA A 192 -10.48 19.04 -13.84
CA ALA A 192 -10.71 19.17 -12.41
C ALA A 192 -10.22 17.92 -11.64
N PRO A 193 -9.58 18.10 -10.47
CA PRO A 193 -9.18 16.99 -9.61
C PRO A 193 -10.39 16.35 -8.92
N PHE A 194 -10.28 15.04 -8.63
CA PHE A 194 -11.23 14.33 -7.78
C PHE A 194 -10.49 13.30 -6.93
N LEU A 195 -11.03 12.95 -5.76
CA LEU A 195 -10.51 11.86 -4.93
C LEU A 195 -10.61 10.54 -5.70
N ASP A 196 -9.45 9.91 -5.95
CA ASP A 196 -9.33 8.75 -6.84
C ASP A 196 -9.67 7.44 -6.10
N TYR A 197 -10.69 7.49 -5.25
CA TYR A 197 -11.22 6.33 -4.53
C TYR A 197 -12.72 6.50 -4.24
N ASP A 198 -13.43 5.37 -4.06
CA ASP A 198 -14.84 5.36 -3.68
C ASP A 198 -15.04 5.85 -2.23
N PRO A 199 -15.80 6.93 -1.99
CA PRO A 199 -16.11 7.41 -0.64
C PRO A 199 -16.78 6.35 0.26
N ALA A 200 -17.45 5.34 -0.32
CA ALA A 200 -18.09 4.25 0.41
C ALA A 200 -17.10 3.39 1.21
N ILE A 201 -15.80 3.44 0.89
CA ILE A 201 -14.73 2.82 1.68
C ILE A 201 -14.75 3.28 3.15
N SER A 202 -15.20 4.50 3.40
CA SER A 202 -15.36 5.03 4.76
C SER A 202 -16.33 4.23 5.63
N GLN A 203 -17.28 3.53 5.04
CA GLN A 203 -18.23 2.69 5.79
C GLN A 203 -17.51 1.49 6.41
N ALA A 204 -16.64 0.83 5.65
CA ALA A 204 -15.83 -0.28 6.14
C ALA A 204 -14.85 0.14 7.25
N VAL A 205 -14.30 1.37 7.18
CA VAL A 205 -13.39 1.89 8.22
C VAL A 205 -14.12 2.19 9.53
N ARG A 206 -15.40 2.55 9.47
CA ARG A 206 -16.20 2.92 10.65
C ARG A 206 -16.96 1.75 11.28
N SER A 207 -17.16 0.68 10.56
CA SER A 207 -17.80 -0.53 11.09
C SER A 207 -16.70 -1.48 11.61
N ASP A 208 -16.83 -1.95 12.86
CA ASP A 208 -15.95 -2.99 13.39
C ASP A 208 -16.01 -4.27 12.54
N GLU A 209 -17.09 -4.47 11.79
CA GLU A 209 -17.31 -5.59 10.87
C GLU A 209 -16.52 -5.45 9.54
N GLY A 210 -16.29 -4.21 9.05
CA GLY A 210 -15.58 -3.98 7.77
C GLY A 210 -14.08 -4.20 7.85
N SER A 211 -13.52 -4.18 9.03
CA SER A 211 -12.11 -4.50 9.27
C SER A 211 -11.86 -5.99 9.50
N ALA A 212 -12.73 -6.94 9.14
CA ALA A 212 -12.62 -8.39 9.42
C ALA A 212 -11.17 -8.95 9.41
N LEU A 213 -10.32 -8.29 10.20
CA LEU A 213 -8.96 -8.73 10.48
C LEU A 213 -9.02 -9.94 11.42
N PRO A 214 -8.12 -10.89 11.28
CA PRO A 214 -7.98 -11.94 12.28
C PRO A 214 -7.92 -11.33 13.69
N PRO A 215 -8.64 -11.88 14.68
CA PRO A 215 -8.69 -11.31 16.03
C PRO A 215 -7.32 -11.30 16.74
N ASP A 216 -6.36 -12.09 16.25
CA ASP A 216 -4.98 -12.13 16.72
C ASP A 216 -4.01 -11.90 15.55
N LEU A 217 -3.81 -10.64 15.19
CA LEU A 217 -2.83 -10.26 14.15
C LEU A 217 -1.38 -10.49 14.59
N TRP A 218 -1.07 -10.58 15.88
CA TRP A 218 0.27 -10.92 16.33
C TRP A 218 0.68 -12.34 15.94
N SER A 219 -0.25 -13.30 16.06
CA SER A 219 -0.02 -14.66 15.58
C SER A 219 0.09 -14.74 14.06
N VAL A 220 -0.61 -13.88 13.32
CA VAL A 220 -0.49 -13.77 11.86
C VAL A 220 0.86 -13.16 11.46
N TYR A 221 1.28 -12.09 12.13
CA TYR A 221 2.58 -11.46 11.92
C TYR A 221 3.74 -12.42 12.19
N ALA A 222 3.69 -13.20 13.29
CA ALA A 222 4.74 -14.14 13.64
C ALA A 222 5.01 -15.18 12.53
N GLN A 223 4.02 -15.52 11.71
CA GLN A 223 4.20 -16.45 10.59
C GLN A 223 5.12 -15.87 9.47
N LEU A 224 5.36 -14.55 9.47
CA LEU A 224 6.28 -13.92 8.53
C LEU A 224 7.77 -14.23 8.85
N GLU A 225 8.10 -14.81 9.99
CA GLU A 225 9.46 -15.23 10.32
C GLU A 225 10.03 -16.30 9.37
N SER A 226 9.15 -16.98 8.60
CA SER A 226 9.54 -18.05 7.69
C SER A 226 10.20 -17.56 6.39
N GLN A 227 10.18 -16.27 6.12
CA GLN A 227 10.83 -15.63 4.97
C GLN A 227 11.54 -14.34 5.38
N PRO A 228 12.50 -13.83 4.57
CA PRO A 228 13.10 -12.53 4.79
C PRO A 228 12.05 -11.43 4.97
N LEU A 229 12.15 -10.68 6.07
CA LEU A 229 11.21 -9.64 6.46
C LEU A 229 11.93 -8.31 6.68
N MET A 230 11.40 -7.24 6.07
CA MET A 230 11.84 -5.87 6.31
C MET A 230 10.69 -5.03 6.85
N LEU A 231 10.97 -4.22 7.86
CA LEU A 231 10.08 -3.18 8.37
C LEU A 231 10.68 -1.82 8.06
N ILE A 232 9.95 -1.01 7.29
CA ILE A 232 10.25 0.42 7.09
C ILE A 232 9.29 1.21 7.97
N ARG A 233 9.79 2.20 8.71
CA ARG A 233 8.96 3.04 9.58
C ARG A 233 9.33 4.51 9.43
N GLY A 234 8.32 5.37 9.40
CA GLY A 234 8.54 6.81 9.55
C GLY A 234 8.87 7.16 11.01
N ALA A 235 9.95 7.90 11.24
CA ALA A 235 10.43 8.23 12.60
C ALA A 235 9.37 8.92 13.46
N ILE A 236 8.46 9.68 12.85
CA ILE A 236 7.35 10.38 13.52
C ILE A 236 5.99 9.74 13.21
N SER A 237 5.95 8.44 12.86
CA SER A 237 4.69 7.73 12.62
C SER A 237 3.77 7.78 13.84
N ASP A 238 2.53 8.16 13.61
CA ASP A 238 1.44 8.16 14.59
C ASP A 238 0.59 6.88 14.54
N LEU A 239 0.82 6.01 13.54
CA LEU A 239 0.09 4.75 13.37
C LEU A 239 0.87 3.55 13.90
N LEU A 240 2.16 3.46 13.59
CA LEU A 240 3.06 2.45 14.13
C LEU A 240 3.96 3.11 15.18
N ASP A 241 3.56 3.03 16.44
CA ASP A 241 4.34 3.62 17.53
C ASP A 241 5.61 2.79 17.86
N THR A 242 6.45 3.38 18.71
CA THR A 242 7.76 2.77 19.04
C THR A 242 7.61 1.46 19.80
N ASP A 243 6.62 1.34 20.69
CA ASP A 243 6.44 0.14 21.51
C ASP A 243 5.99 -1.04 20.65
N ILE A 244 5.08 -0.78 19.69
CA ILE A 244 4.64 -1.80 18.73
C ILE A 244 5.81 -2.23 17.85
N LYS A 245 6.56 -1.27 17.30
CA LYS A 245 7.77 -1.51 16.49
C LYS A 245 8.80 -2.36 17.27
N ASP A 246 9.08 -2.03 18.52
CA ASP A 246 10.07 -2.76 19.34
C ASP A 246 9.61 -4.20 19.61
N ARG A 247 8.31 -4.41 19.84
CA ARG A 247 7.72 -5.76 19.96
C ARG A 247 7.82 -6.55 18.64
N MET A 248 7.60 -5.91 17.48
CA MET A 248 7.76 -6.54 16.17
C MET A 248 9.18 -7.04 15.95
N ILE A 249 10.18 -6.18 16.21
CA ILE A 249 11.60 -6.52 16.08
C ILE A 249 11.98 -7.67 17.05
N HIS A 250 11.45 -7.63 18.28
CA HIS A 250 11.73 -8.67 19.27
C HIS A 250 11.12 -10.02 18.88
N SER A 251 9.95 -10.04 18.24
CA SER A 251 9.26 -11.28 17.87
C SER A 251 9.77 -11.92 16.59
N VAL A 252 10.50 -11.19 15.74
CA VAL A 252 11.16 -11.72 14.53
C VAL A 252 12.61 -11.28 14.51
N PRO A 253 13.55 -12.08 15.08
CA PRO A 253 14.93 -11.65 15.32
C PRO A 253 15.72 -11.27 14.06
N ASP A 254 15.43 -11.86 12.91
CA ASP A 254 16.11 -11.60 11.64
C ASP A 254 15.43 -10.49 10.81
N LEU A 255 14.45 -9.77 11.39
CA LEU A 255 13.80 -8.66 10.75
C LEU A 255 14.81 -7.53 10.48
N LEU A 256 14.89 -7.09 9.21
CA LEU A 256 15.62 -5.88 8.85
C LEU A 256 14.77 -4.64 9.15
N TYR A 257 15.32 -3.71 9.92
CA TYR A 257 14.63 -2.46 10.27
C TYR A 257 15.27 -1.26 9.60
N LEU A 258 14.43 -0.43 8.96
CA LEU A 258 14.83 0.85 8.37
C LEU A 258 13.91 1.96 8.88
N GLU A 259 14.48 2.99 9.50
CA GLU A 259 13.74 4.18 9.92
C GLU A 259 13.98 5.34 8.96
N VAL A 260 12.90 6.00 8.54
CA VAL A 260 12.95 7.19 7.67
C VAL A 260 12.74 8.43 8.52
N ALA A 261 13.78 9.26 8.61
CA ALA A 261 13.78 10.47 9.43
C ALA A 261 12.74 11.50 8.93
N ASP A 262 12.16 12.27 9.87
CA ASP A 262 11.26 13.40 9.59
C ASP A 262 10.00 13.04 8.76
N VAL A 263 9.63 11.77 8.74
CA VAL A 263 8.45 11.26 8.01
C VAL A 263 7.55 10.48 8.97
N GLY A 264 6.25 10.66 8.85
CA GLY A 264 5.22 9.92 9.56
C GLY A 264 4.57 8.83 8.69
N HIS A 265 3.30 8.53 8.96
CA HIS A 265 2.57 7.46 8.27
C HIS A 265 2.06 7.91 6.89
N ALA A 266 2.56 7.33 5.84
CA ALA A 266 3.64 6.35 5.70
C ALA A 266 4.74 6.88 4.76
N PRO A 267 6.02 6.45 4.92
CA PRO A 267 7.09 6.78 3.97
C PRO A 267 6.70 6.52 2.52
N MET A 268 7.02 7.47 1.63
CA MET A 268 6.59 7.42 0.22
C MET A 268 7.39 6.44 -0.64
N LEU A 269 8.49 5.88 -0.14
CA LEU A 269 9.40 4.95 -0.84
C LEU A 269 9.97 5.54 -2.15
N ILE A 270 10.29 6.84 -2.14
CA ILE A 270 10.83 7.58 -3.30
C ILE A 270 12.28 8.03 -3.11
N ASP A 271 12.77 8.07 -1.86
CA ASP A 271 14.14 8.46 -1.53
C ASP A 271 15.14 7.41 -2.01
N ASP A 272 16.26 7.84 -2.60
CA ASP A 272 17.28 6.95 -3.14
C ASP A 272 17.78 5.95 -2.10
N ALA A 273 18.10 6.40 -0.87
CA ALA A 273 18.58 5.53 0.20
C ALA A 273 17.57 4.45 0.57
N VAL A 274 16.27 4.79 0.62
CA VAL A 274 15.17 3.84 0.94
C VAL A 274 15.00 2.84 -0.20
N THR A 275 14.96 3.32 -1.45
CA THR A 275 14.77 2.46 -2.63
C THR A 275 15.98 1.55 -2.87
N GLU A 276 17.21 1.99 -2.59
CA GLU A 276 18.43 1.17 -2.66
C GLU A 276 18.47 0.08 -1.60
N ALA A 277 18.12 0.42 -0.35
CA ALA A 277 18.02 -0.57 0.72
C ALA A 277 16.97 -1.63 0.40
N LEU A 278 15.82 -1.21 -0.15
CA LEU A 278 14.72 -2.07 -0.55
C LEU A 278 15.10 -3.00 -1.70
N GLU A 279 15.73 -2.46 -2.77
CA GLU A 279 16.23 -3.26 -3.88
C GLU A 279 17.28 -4.28 -3.42
N SER A 280 18.25 -3.85 -2.58
CA SER A 280 19.28 -4.74 -2.03
C SER A 280 18.68 -5.87 -1.20
N PHE A 281 17.66 -5.58 -0.40
CA PHE A 281 16.94 -6.58 0.37
C PHE A 281 16.22 -7.60 -0.52
N LEU A 282 15.57 -7.15 -1.59
CA LEU A 282 14.81 -8.03 -2.50
C LEU A 282 15.72 -8.89 -3.39
N LEU A 283 16.99 -8.51 -3.56
CA LEU A 283 17.99 -9.24 -4.34
C LEU A 283 18.81 -10.24 -3.50
N ALA A 284 18.68 -10.21 -2.18
CA ALA A 284 19.43 -11.09 -1.26
C ALA A 284 18.82 -12.48 -1.18
#